data_ede6e75c0f02ca71835d0008a89887a1
#
_entry.id   ede6e75c0f02ca71835d0008a89887a1
#
_cell.length_a   1.000
_cell.length_b   1.000
_cell.length_c   1.000
_cell.angle_alpha   90.00
_cell.angle_beta   90.00
_cell.angle_gamma   90.00
#
_symmetry.space_group_name_H-M   'P 1'
#
loop_
_entity.id
_entity.type
_entity.pdbx_description
1 polymer ?
#
loop_
_entity_poly.entity_id
_entity_poly.type
_entity_poly.pdbx_seq_one_letter_code
_entity_poly.pdbx_strand_id
1 'polypeptide(L)'
;MFEHHSSHKSLLAFLLVLLMFLIACSDDDTPAQMQTPTPPPAQQEKSIVLLFENDVHCNISGYVKFAGYRDAIVAADTAYVACTSSGDFSQGSVEGTLSKGEYIVDLMNLVGYDAVGLGNHEFDYGADQMLRLTSMLKAPVTCANLIDLRTGNLVHSPYVIKQLGNRKVAFIGVLTPSAQLSNSYSFSDPVSGKFIYDLQDSRVYELVQNAADDARAAGANYVVVLSHLGEYKEKDVVTYSIPLIQKTHGIDAVFDGHQHTTVPGEWINNSEGKPVLRLETGTKMKNVGKLVITADGKLLPELVPTDNMTYTNAAVSAKVDEIAKEMDDRVGKVIAHTDFTLHADGEYGLETIRCIETNLGDLCTDIQREVAGAQICLINGGGIRTNIEAGDVTVRSIINVLPMSNWLCILKATGQQIVDALEIGSKTCPAVNGSFLQCSGIKYTVDTRIANSLEVSEDNLLTVTGERRVKDVQVLQADGTYAPIDLNANYTLATNSFVGYAGGTIRVLRPAERLEDGVRTDTDITIAYFSEHFKNGVPDIYREPQGRITVIK
;
A
#
# COMPACT_ATOMS: atom_id res chain seq x y z
N MET A 1 -31.35 -18.87 58.99
CA MET A 1 -32.65 -18.31 59.32
C MET A 1 -33.48 -18.28 58.07
N PHE A 2 -34.43 -19.21 58.06
CA PHE A 2 -35.78 -19.22 57.42
C PHE A 2 -35.81 -18.94 55.90
N GLU A 3 -36.28 -19.78 55.14
CA GLU A 3 -37.30 -20.84 54.94
C GLU A 3 -38.02 -20.55 53.60
N HIS A 4 -37.96 -21.54 52.72
CA HIS A 4 -39.08 -22.37 52.22
C HIS A 4 -40.35 -21.69 51.76
N HIS A 5 -40.75 -21.92 50.46
CA HIS A 5 -41.96 -22.65 50.02
C HIS A 5 -42.00 -22.69 48.50
N SER A 6 -41.82 -23.80 47.82
CA SER A 6 -42.79 -24.86 47.46
C SER A 6 -44.15 -24.40 46.95
N SER A 7 -44.44 -24.70 45.69
CA SER A 7 -45.76 -25.30 45.36
C SER A 7 -45.80 -25.84 43.89
N HIS A 8 -45.98 -27.15 43.86
CA HIS A 8 -46.49 -27.94 42.75
C HIS A 8 -47.92 -27.53 42.35
N LYS A 9 -48.28 -27.81 41.07
CA LYS A 9 -49.57 -28.12 40.40
C LYS A 9 -49.59 -27.39 39.06
N SER A 10 -49.71 -27.98 37.87
CA SER A 10 -50.69 -28.97 37.49
C SER A 10 -50.24 -29.68 36.21
N LEU A 11 -50.03 -30.96 36.33
CA LEU A 11 -50.15 -31.94 35.26
C LEU A 11 -51.63 -32.39 35.34
N LEU A 12 -52.44 -32.22 34.30
CA LEU A 12 -53.66 -32.94 33.94
C LEU A 12 -54.56 -32.03 33.11
N ALA A 13 -54.60 -32.21 31.83
CA ALA A 13 -55.79 -32.02 30.98
C ALA A 13 -55.40 -32.08 29.49
N PHE A 14 -55.17 -33.27 28.95
CA PHE A 14 -55.35 -33.58 27.53
C PHE A 14 -55.42 -35.10 27.36
N LEU A 15 -56.49 -35.67 27.94
CA LEU A 15 -56.98 -37.00 27.60
C LEU A 15 -58.48 -36.94 27.73
N LEU A 16 -59.17 -36.76 26.64
CA LEU A 16 -60.57 -37.12 26.38
C LEU A 16 -61.13 -36.31 25.23
N VAL A 17 -61.04 -36.78 24.02
CA VAL A 17 -62.10 -36.82 23.00
C VAL A 17 -61.64 -37.90 22.00
N LEU A 18 -61.92 -39.12 22.37
CA LEU A 18 -62.02 -40.26 21.46
C LEU A 18 -63.31 -40.92 21.80
N LEU A 19 -64.37 -40.71 21.05
CA LEU A 19 -65.43 -41.68 20.73
C LEU A 19 -66.55 -41.03 19.90
N MET A 20 -67.01 -41.81 18.95
CA MET A 20 -68.26 -41.72 18.18
C MET A 20 -68.27 -40.91 16.91
N PHE A 21 -67.99 -41.63 15.82
CA PHE A 21 -69.04 -41.86 14.78
C PHE A 21 -68.66 -43.09 13.94
N LEU A 22 -69.28 -44.25 14.26
CA LEU A 22 -69.46 -45.34 13.33
C LEU A 22 -70.91 -45.18 12.79
N ILE A 23 -71.06 -45.30 11.50
CA ILE A 23 -72.09 -45.91 10.68
C ILE A 23 -72.17 -45.20 9.34
N ALA A 24 -71.76 -45.82 8.28
CA ALA A 24 -72.58 -46.48 7.26
C ALA A 24 -71.70 -46.93 6.09
N CYS A 25 -71.78 -48.18 5.71
CA CYS A 25 -71.22 -48.82 4.54
C CYS A 25 -71.86 -48.27 3.26
N SER A 26 -70.97 -48.13 2.22
CA SER A 26 -71.30 -48.63 0.89
C SER A 26 -70.00 -48.80 0.13
N ASP A 27 -69.84 -49.97 -0.48
CA ASP A 27 -68.71 -50.44 -1.26
C ASP A 27 -68.52 -49.59 -2.51
N ASP A 28 -67.25 -49.20 -2.76
CA ASP A 28 -66.64 -49.17 -4.08
C ASP A 28 -65.14 -49.19 -3.91
N ASP A 29 -64.53 -50.34 -4.23
CA ASP A 29 -63.12 -50.58 -4.22
C ASP A 29 -62.40 -49.84 -5.35
N THR A 30 -61.66 -48.78 -5.02
CA THR A 30 -60.47 -48.38 -5.77
C THR A 30 -59.46 -47.82 -4.80
N PRO A 31 -58.22 -48.37 -4.64
CA PRO A 31 -57.23 -47.84 -3.74
C PRO A 31 -56.75 -46.48 -4.27
N ALA A 32 -57.11 -45.40 -3.56
CA ALA A 32 -56.51 -44.09 -3.77
C ALA A 32 -55.01 -44.20 -3.52
N GLN A 33 -54.20 -44.14 -4.59
CA GLN A 33 -52.76 -43.93 -4.48
C GLN A 33 -52.56 -42.65 -3.67
N MET A 34 -52.00 -42.80 -2.46
CA MET A 34 -51.42 -41.65 -1.74
C MET A 34 -50.31 -41.06 -2.64
N GLN A 35 -50.61 -39.94 -3.25
CA GLN A 35 -49.60 -39.12 -3.86
C GLN A 35 -48.68 -38.66 -2.73
N THR A 36 -47.47 -39.23 -2.64
CA THR A 36 -46.40 -38.67 -1.85
C THR A 36 -46.22 -37.23 -2.30
N PRO A 37 -46.20 -36.23 -1.36
CA PRO A 37 -45.96 -34.84 -1.73
C PRO A 37 -44.64 -34.79 -2.49
N THR A 38 -44.68 -34.27 -3.71
CA THR A 38 -43.49 -33.99 -4.50
C THR A 38 -42.61 -33.06 -3.66
N PRO A 39 -41.37 -33.45 -3.35
CA PRO A 39 -40.49 -32.56 -2.64
C PRO A 39 -40.42 -31.22 -3.41
N PRO A 40 -40.42 -30.07 -2.73
CA PRO A 40 -40.29 -28.79 -3.40
C PRO A 40 -39.08 -28.85 -4.30
N PRO A 41 -39.11 -28.26 -5.53
CA PRO A 41 -38.00 -28.28 -6.44
C PRO A 41 -36.76 -27.81 -5.70
N ALA A 42 -35.71 -28.59 -5.73
CA ALA A 42 -34.44 -28.23 -5.11
C ALA A 42 -34.07 -26.83 -5.61
N GLN A 43 -33.99 -25.87 -4.70
CA GLN A 43 -33.58 -24.51 -5.05
C GLN A 43 -32.23 -24.63 -5.76
N GLN A 44 -32.19 -24.22 -7.03
CA GLN A 44 -30.96 -24.30 -7.82
C GLN A 44 -29.91 -23.43 -7.12
N GLU A 45 -28.77 -24.03 -6.79
CA GLU A 45 -27.67 -23.33 -6.13
C GLU A 45 -27.24 -22.14 -6.99
N LYS A 46 -27.20 -20.95 -6.40
CA LYS A 46 -26.71 -19.75 -7.09
C LYS A 46 -25.19 -19.81 -7.25
N SER A 47 -24.67 -19.18 -8.29
CA SER A 47 -23.23 -18.94 -8.41
C SER A 47 -22.73 -18.04 -7.28
N ILE A 48 -21.41 -18.05 -7.01
CA ILE A 48 -20.75 -17.06 -6.16
C ILE A 48 -19.98 -16.11 -7.09
N VAL A 49 -20.08 -14.83 -6.84
CA VAL A 49 -19.31 -13.78 -7.49
C VAL A 49 -18.39 -13.14 -6.45
N LEU A 50 -17.09 -13.31 -6.65
CA LEU A 50 -16.08 -12.61 -5.87
C LEU A 50 -15.63 -11.41 -6.70
N LEU A 51 -15.87 -10.20 -6.17
CA LEU A 51 -15.33 -8.95 -6.69
C LEU A 51 -14.09 -8.57 -5.91
N PHE A 52 -13.04 -8.15 -6.60
CA PHE A 52 -11.81 -7.77 -5.91
C PHE A 52 -11.10 -6.61 -6.61
N GLU A 53 -10.26 -5.95 -5.86
CA GLU A 53 -9.33 -4.92 -6.32
C GLU A 53 -7.98 -5.05 -5.59
N ASN A 54 -6.97 -4.43 -6.14
CA ASN A 54 -5.64 -4.26 -5.58
C ASN A 54 -5.07 -2.90 -6.01
N ASP A 55 -4.11 -2.36 -5.23
CA ASP A 55 -3.34 -1.17 -5.60
C ASP A 55 -4.23 0.04 -5.99
N VAL A 56 -5.25 0.31 -5.19
CA VAL A 56 -6.19 1.42 -5.44
C VAL A 56 -5.50 2.77 -5.29
N HIS A 57 -4.51 2.88 -4.42
CA HIS A 57 -3.72 4.09 -4.21
C HIS A 57 -4.59 5.35 -4.11
N CYS A 58 -5.56 5.30 -3.20
CA CYS A 58 -6.46 6.41 -2.89
C CYS A 58 -7.27 6.95 -4.10
N ASN A 59 -7.55 6.16 -5.12
CA ASN A 59 -8.48 6.57 -6.17
C ASN A 59 -9.92 6.53 -5.67
N ILE A 60 -10.36 7.61 -4.98
CA ILE A 60 -11.68 7.70 -4.35
C ILE A 60 -12.84 7.54 -5.35
N SER A 61 -12.68 8.02 -6.59
CA SER A 61 -13.73 7.95 -7.61
C SER A 61 -14.05 6.53 -8.06
N GLY A 62 -13.08 5.62 -8.02
CA GLY A 62 -13.25 4.22 -8.41
C GLY A 62 -14.27 3.49 -7.54
N TYR A 63 -14.35 3.83 -6.25
CA TYR A 63 -15.29 3.19 -5.31
C TYR A 63 -16.76 3.42 -5.65
N VAL A 64 -17.10 4.55 -6.30
CA VAL A 64 -18.48 4.84 -6.74
C VAL A 64 -18.96 3.80 -7.74
N LYS A 65 -18.12 3.48 -8.73
CA LYS A 65 -18.41 2.51 -9.78
C LYS A 65 -18.34 1.07 -9.25
N PHE A 66 -17.34 0.76 -8.43
CA PHE A 66 -17.18 -0.55 -7.81
C PHE A 66 -18.41 -0.92 -6.96
N ALA A 67 -18.84 -0.02 -6.07
CA ALA A 67 -20.04 -0.22 -5.26
C ALA A 67 -21.31 -0.35 -6.10
N GLY A 68 -21.48 0.50 -7.12
CA GLY A 68 -22.62 0.43 -8.03
C GLY A 68 -22.68 -0.88 -8.81
N TYR A 69 -21.54 -1.38 -9.27
CA TYR A 69 -21.45 -2.66 -9.95
C TYR A 69 -21.79 -3.84 -9.04
N ARG A 70 -21.24 -3.82 -7.80
CA ARG A 70 -21.63 -4.80 -6.76
C ARG A 70 -23.14 -4.80 -6.53
N ASP A 71 -23.73 -3.61 -6.33
CA ASP A 71 -25.16 -3.48 -6.05
C ASP A 71 -26.04 -3.98 -7.20
N ALA A 72 -25.61 -3.78 -8.45
CA ALA A 72 -26.31 -4.31 -9.62
C ALA A 72 -26.32 -5.85 -9.65
N ILE A 73 -25.20 -6.49 -9.28
CA ILE A 73 -25.12 -7.96 -9.21
C ILE A 73 -25.98 -8.49 -8.05
N VAL A 74 -25.94 -7.82 -6.88
CA VAL A 74 -26.78 -8.19 -5.73
C VAL A 74 -28.25 -8.03 -6.06
N ALA A 75 -28.66 -6.94 -6.70
CA ALA A 75 -30.05 -6.68 -7.09
C ALA A 75 -30.58 -7.68 -8.13
N ALA A 76 -29.73 -8.24 -8.98
CA ALA A 76 -30.10 -9.29 -9.93
C ALA A 76 -30.45 -10.61 -9.24
N ASP A 77 -30.05 -10.81 -8.00
CA ASP A 77 -30.29 -12.00 -7.14
C ASP A 77 -29.95 -13.35 -7.78
N THR A 78 -28.99 -13.36 -8.72
CA THR A 78 -28.54 -14.57 -9.44
C THR A 78 -27.31 -15.21 -8.82
N ALA A 79 -26.64 -14.51 -7.90
CA ALA A 79 -25.40 -14.95 -7.26
C ALA A 79 -25.30 -14.48 -5.81
N TYR A 80 -24.50 -15.18 -5.01
CA TYR A 80 -23.96 -14.68 -3.75
C TYR A 80 -22.73 -13.83 -4.05
N VAL A 81 -22.60 -12.66 -3.44
CA VAL A 81 -21.52 -11.71 -3.75
C VAL A 81 -20.63 -11.50 -2.53
N ALA A 82 -19.33 -11.48 -2.73
CA ALA A 82 -18.36 -11.00 -1.75
C ALA A 82 -17.37 -10.04 -2.42
N CYS A 83 -16.91 -9.01 -1.67
CA CYS A 83 -15.95 -8.02 -2.11
C CYS A 83 -14.69 -8.08 -1.27
N THR A 84 -13.52 -8.06 -1.92
CA THR A 84 -12.22 -8.16 -1.24
C THR A 84 -11.20 -7.16 -1.80
N SER A 85 -10.19 -6.84 -1.00
CA SER A 85 -9.02 -6.03 -1.37
C SER A 85 -7.75 -6.82 -1.12
N SER A 86 -6.78 -6.71 -2.03
CA SER A 86 -5.44 -7.28 -1.86
C SER A 86 -4.42 -6.23 -1.39
N GLY A 87 -4.87 -5.10 -0.82
CA GLY A 87 -4.01 -4.07 -0.21
C GLY A 87 -3.60 -2.93 -1.14
N ASP A 88 -2.75 -2.05 -0.61
CA ASP A 88 -2.32 -0.78 -1.21
C ASP A 88 -3.50 0.15 -1.52
N PHE A 89 -4.36 0.33 -0.51
CA PHE A 89 -5.52 1.21 -0.62
C PHE A 89 -5.27 2.62 -0.05
N SER A 90 -4.36 2.79 0.94
CA SER A 90 -4.33 3.94 1.85
C SER A 90 -3.46 5.12 1.38
N GLN A 91 -2.57 4.94 0.40
CA GLN A 91 -1.58 5.92 -0.05
C GLN A 91 -1.62 6.10 -1.57
N GLY A 92 -1.24 7.29 -2.09
CA GLY A 92 -1.01 7.51 -3.53
C GLY A 92 -1.71 8.72 -4.14
N SER A 93 -2.49 9.49 -3.36
CA SER A 93 -3.09 10.75 -3.79
C SER A 93 -3.08 11.79 -2.67
N VAL A 94 -3.51 13.01 -3.00
CA VAL A 94 -3.64 14.11 -2.03
C VAL A 94 -4.61 13.72 -0.90
N GLU A 95 -5.69 13.01 -1.23
CA GLU A 95 -6.69 12.51 -0.28
C GLU A 95 -6.06 11.54 0.72
N GLY A 96 -5.20 10.63 0.23
CA GLY A 96 -4.44 9.70 1.07
C GLY A 96 -3.47 10.43 1.99
N THR A 97 -2.70 11.36 1.45
CA THR A 97 -1.72 12.14 2.22
C THR A 97 -2.36 12.93 3.36
N LEU A 98 -3.48 13.62 3.10
CA LEU A 98 -4.11 14.48 4.10
C LEU A 98 -4.93 13.71 5.14
N SER A 99 -5.57 12.61 4.74
CA SER A 99 -6.35 11.77 5.66
C SER A 99 -5.54 10.63 6.26
N LYS A 100 -4.30 10.42 5.79
CA LYS A 100 -3.47 9.25 6.12
C LYS A 100 -4.25 7.94 5.92
N GLY A 101 -5.06 7.89 4.83
CA GLY A 101 -5.87 6.74 4.43
C GLY A 101 -7.28 6.65 5.04
N GLU A 102 -7.66 7.54 5.99
CA GLU A 102 -8.97 7.43 6.66
C GLU A 102 -10.15 7.60 5.69
N TYR A 103 -10.07 8.48 4.70
CA TYR A 103 -11.14 8.64 3.70
C TYR A 103 -11.40 7.35 2.91
N ILE A 104 -10.34 6.58 2.63
CA ILE A 104 -10.48 5.32 1.90
C ILE A 104 -11.19 4.28 2.77
N VAL A 105 -10.84 4.20 4.05
CA VAL A 105 -11.51 3.30 4.99
C VAL A 105 -13.01 3.64 5.10
N ASP A 106 -13.38 4.91 5.13
CA ASP A 106 -14.78 5.34 5.09
C ASP A 106 -15.50 4.83 3.83
N LEU A 107 -14.87 4.97 2.65
CA LEU A 107 -15.42 4.49 1.39
C LEU A 107 -15.51 2.95 1.36
N MET A 108 -14.47 2.23 1.80
CA MET A 108 -14.48 0.77 1.90
C MET A 108 -15.60 0.27 2.82
N ASN A 109 -15.84 0.97 3.94
CA ASN A 109 -16.94 0.66 4.86
C ASN A 109 -18.34 0.89 4.25
N LEU A 110 -18.48 1.88 3.35
CA LEU A 110 -19.71 2.10 2.58
C LEU A 110 -19.91 1.06 1.48
N VAL A 111 -18.83 0.66 0.81
CA VAL A 111 -18.85 -0.44 -0.16
C VAL A 111 -19.23 -1.75 0.53
N GLY A 112 -18.75 -2.01 1.74
CA GLY A 112 -19.02 -3.24 2.48
C GLY A 112 -18.18 -4.41 1.99
N TYR A 113 -16.88 -4.32 2.21
CA TYR A 113 -15.93 -5.41 1.95
C TYR A 113 -16.17 -6.59 2.90
N ASP A 114 -15.81 -7.79 2.46
CA ASP A 114 -15.94 -9.04 3.20
C ASP A 114 -14.60 -9.55 3.76
N ALA A 115 -13.49 -9.18 3.13
CA ALA A 115 -12.13 -9.40 3.61
C ALA A 115 -11.17 -8.38 2.99
N VAL A 116 -10.13 -7.99 3.74
CA VAL A 116 -9.11 -7.04 3.30
C VAL A 116 -7.73 -7.61 3.61
N GLY A 117 -6.88 -7.72 2.59
CA GLY A 117 -5.44 -7.93 2.72
C GLY A 117 -4.71 -6.61 2.95
N LEU A 118 -3.43 -6.69 3.34
CA LEU A 118 -2.55 -5.53 3.48
C LEU A 118 -1.56 -5.48 2.33
N GLY A 119 -1.23 -4.27 1.87
CA GLY A 119 -0.12 -3.97 1.00
C GLY A 119 1.01 -3.23 1.73
N ASN A 120 2.10 -2.93 1.03
CA ASN A 120 3.25 -2.26 1.63
C ASN A 120 2.98 -0.78 1.94
N HIS A 121 2.09 -0.14 1.18
CA HIS A 121 1.75 1.28 1.36
C HIS A 121 0.82 1.56 2.55
N GLU A 122 0.23 0.54 3.17
CA GLU A 122 -0.47 0.72 4.46
C GLU A 122 0.49 1.13 5.57
N PHE A 123 1.80 0.91 5.42
CA PHE A 123 2.83 1.27 6.39
C PHE A 123 3.48 2.63 6.14
N ASP A 124 3.15 3.34 5.07
CA ASP A 124 3.78 4.62 4.72
C ASP A 124 3.54 5.72 5.76
N TYR A 125 2.42 5.66 6.46
CA TYR A 125 2.10 6.60 7.55
C TYR A 125 2.44 6.05 8.95
N GLY A 126 3.25 4.99 9.03
CA GLY A 126 3.66 4.33 10.28
C GLY A 126 2.76 3.17 10.69
N ALA A 127 3.30 2.23 11.48
CA ALA A 127 2.55 1.06 11.95
C ALA A 127 1.34 1.44 12.81
N ASP A 128 1.44 2.48 13.63
CA ASP A 128 0.31 2.94 14.46
C ASP A 128 -0.86 3.41 13.60
N GLN A 129 -0.59 4.10 12.49
CA GLN A 129 -1.64 4.50 11.55
C GLN A 129 -2.21 3.28 10.81
N MET A 130 -1.38 2.32 10.39
CA MET A 130 -1.87 1.06 9.81
C MET A 130 -2.82 0.34 10.77
N LEU A 131 -2.43 0.19 12.05
CA LEU A 131 -3.28 -0.41 13.07
C LEU A 131 -4.58 0.37 13.28
N ARG A 132 -4.51 1.71 13.24
CA ARG A 132 -5.68 2.57 13.32
C ARG A 132 -6.62 2.33 12.14
N LEU A 133 -6.12 2.37 10.89
CA LEU A 133 -6.91 2.14 9.68
C LEU A 133 -7.59 0.77 9.71
N THR A 134 -6.84 -0.29 10.06
CA THR A 134 -7.37 -1.65 10.14
C THR A 134 -8.42 -1.81 11.25
N SER A 135 -8.32 -1.05 12.35
CA SER A 135 -9.33 -1.02 13.41
C SER A 135 -10.61 -0.27 13.02
N MET A 136 -10.54 0.68 12.08
CA MET A 136 -11.69 1.42 11.54
C MET A 136 -12.45 0.63 10.47
N LEU A 137 -11.81 -0.33 9.81
CA LEU A 137 -12.46 -1.20 8.84
C LEU A 137 -13.52 -2.08 9.51
N LYS A 138 -14.72 -2.14 8.92
CA LYS A 138 -15.79 -3.09 9.32
C LYS A 138 -15.50 -4.49 8.81
N ALA A 139 -14.79 -4.60 7.69
CA ALA A 139 -14.34 -5.86 7.16
C ALA A 139 -13.19 -6.43 7.98
N PRO A 140 -13.11 -7.75 8.19
CA PRO A 140 -11.95 -8.38 8.80
C PRO A 140 -10.72 -8.17 7.92
N VAL A 141 -9.60 -7.78 8.56
CA VAL A 141 -8.29 -7.71 7.93
C VAL A 141 -7.56 -9.01 8.15
N THR A 142 -6.91 -9.53 7.11
CA THR A 142 -6.16 -10.79 7.15
C THR A 142 -4.71 -10.58 6.74
N CYS A 143 -3.78 -11.20 7.50
CA CYS A 143 -2.36 -11.24 7.15
C CYS A 143 -1.68 -12.43 7.84
N ALA A 144 -1.23 -13.40 7.07
CA ALA A 144 -0.67 -14.64 7.59
C ALA A 144 0.80 -14.50 8.04
N ASN A 145 1.50 -13.44 7.64
CA ASN A 145 2.95 -13.32 7.84
C ASN A 145 3.39 -12.08 8.63
N LEU A 146 2.48 -11.24 9.13
CA LEU A 146 2.83 -10.08 9.97
C LEU A 146 2.80 -10.47 11.45
N ILE A 147 3.96 -10.55 12.09
CA ILE A 147 4.14 -10.94 13.50
C ILE A 147 4.57 -9.74 14.34
N ASP A 148 3.93 -9.57 15.49
CA ASP A 148 4.41 -8.67 16.54
C ASP A 148 5.48 -9.40 17.37
N LEU A 149 6.73 -8.98 17.23
CA LEU A 149 7.89 -9.60 17.91
C LEU A 149 7.86 -9.44 19.43
N ARG A 150 7.09 -8.49 19.95
CA ARG A 150 6.93 -8.25 21.40
C ARG A 150 6.07 -9.32 22.05
N THR A 151 5.11 -9.87 21.30
CA THR A 151 4.15 -10.87 21.77
C THR A 151 4.36 -12.25 21.16
N GLY A 152 5.02 -12.33 20.00
CA GLY A 152 5.16 -13.52 19.17
C GLY A 152 3.90 -13.94 18.43
N ASN A 153 2.84 -13.11 18.43
CA ASN A 153 1.57 -13.40 17.79
C ASN A 153 1.44 -12.68 16.44
N LEU A 154 0.58 -13.21 15.57
CA LEU A 154 0.14 -12.50 14.38
C LEU A 154 -0.60 -11.21 14.78
N VAL A 155 -0.39 -10.13 14.02
CA VAL A 155 -1.09 -8.85 14.20
C VAL A 155 -2.55 -8.95 13.76
N HIS A 156 -2.82 -9.70 12.71
CA HIS A 156 -4.15 -9.96 12.19
C HIS A 156 -4.38 -11.47 12.03
N SER A 157 -5.64 -11.88 11.93
CA SER A 157 -5.98 -13.28 11.62
C SER A 157 -5.36 -13.68 10.28
N PRO A 158 -4.80 -14.91 10.15
CA PRO A 158 -4.24 -15.35 8.88
C PRO A 158 -5.30 -15.49 7.79
N TYR A 159 -6.53 -15.78 8.15
CA TYR A 159 -7.65 -15.92 7.22
C TYR A 159 -9.00 -15.59 7.86
N VAL A 160 -10.00 -15.40 7.02
CA VAL A 160 -11.43 -15.31 7.39
C VAL A 160 -12.25 -16.22 6.48
N ILE A 161 -13.34 -16.79 7.00
CA ILE A 161 -14.29 -17.61 6.23
C ILE A 161 -15.60 -16.87 6.09
N LYS A 162 -16.06 -16.71 4.84
CA LYS A 162 -17.37 -16.15 4.50
C LYS A 162 -18.33 -17.26 4.07
N GLN A 163 -19.51 -17.30 4.66
CA GLN A 163 -20.60 -18.18 4.21
C GLN A 163 -21.33 -17.52 3.04
N LEU A 164 -21.39 -18.18 1.90
CA LEU A 164 -22.02 -17.71 0.66
C LEU A 164 -23.00 -18.81 0.16
N GLY A 165 -24.24 -18.71 0.54
CA GLY A 165 -25.21 -19.79 0.38
C GLY A 165 -24.84 -20.98 1.26
N ASN A 166 -24.74 -22.17 0.68
CA ASN A 166 -24.30 -23.39 1.36
C ASN A 166 -22.77 -23.63 1.26
N ARG A 167 -22.04 -22.75 0.59
CA ARG A 167 -20.58 -22.85 0.38
C ARG A 167 -19.83 -21.83 1.24
N LYS A 168 -18.66 -22.24 1.71
CA LYS A 168 -17.72 -21.42 2.47
C LYS A 168 -16.54 -21.04 1.60
N VAL A 169 -16.20 -19.75 1.56
CA VAL A 169 -14.99 -19.25 0.92
C VAL A 169 -14.07 -18.67 2.00
N ALA A 170 -12.84 -19.16 2.07
CA ALA A 170 -11.80 -18.60 2.93
C ALA A 170 -10.97 -17.59 2.15
N PHE A 171 -10.63 -16.48 2.81
CA PHE A 171 -9.73 -15.45 2.30
C PHE A 171 -8.51 -15.37 3.20
N ILE A 172 -7.33 -15.64 2.67
CA ILE A 172 -6.03 -15.61 3.36
C ILE A 172 -5.28 -14.37 2.90
N GLY A 173 -4.85 -13.50 3.81
CA GLY A 173 -4.02 -12.35 3.47
C GLY A 173 -2.53 -12.71 3.52
N VAL A 174 -1.74 -12.15 2.61
CA VAL A 174 -0.27 -12.24 2.65
C VAL A 174 0.37 -10.97 2.10
N LEU A 175 1.34 -10.43 2.85
CA LEU A 175 2.03 -9.17 2.56
C LEU A 175 3.46 -9.43 2.10
N THR A 176 3.93 -8.63 1.11
CA THR A 176 5.31 -8.69 0.66
C THR A 176 6.31 -8.30 1.75
N PRO A 177 7.35 -9.09 2.00
CA PRO A 177 8.43 -8.72 2.92
C PRO A 177 9.21 -7.46 2.50
N SER A 178 9.10 -7.02 1.24
CA SER A 178 9.70 -5.76 0.79
C SER A 178 9.15 -4.53 1.54
N ALA A 179 7.93 -4.62 2.09
CA ALA A 179 7.35 -3.59 2.96
C ALA A 179 8.25 -3.27 4.16
N GLN A 180 8.82 -4.30 4.80
CA GLN A 180 9.76 -4.10 5.93
C GLN A 180 11.08 -3.48 5.50
N LEU A 181 11.51 -3.75 4.26
CA LEU A 181 12.74 -3.18 3.72
C LEU A 181 12.57 -1.72 3.31
N SER A 182 11.44 -1.38 2.70
CA SER A 182 11.14 -0.03 2.22
C SER A 182 10.69 0.92 3.35
N ASN A 183 9.97 0.40 4.35
CA ASN A 183 9.39 1.13 5.46
C ASN A 183 9.94 0.64 6.81
N SER A 184 11.25 0.37 6.90
CA SER A 184 11.87 -0.23 8.10
C SER A 184 11.55 0.54 9.40
N TYR A 185 11.35 1.86 9.30
CA TYR A 185 10.89 2.69 10.41
C TYR A 185 9.56 2.20 10.98
N SER A 186 8.56 1.96 10.13
CA SER A 186 7.23 1.51 10.56
C SER A 186 7.24 0.13 11.24
N PHE A 187 8.28 -0.65 11.01
CA PHE A 187 8.48 -1.97 11.62
C PHE A 187 9.37 -1.95 12.86
N SER A 188 9.91 -0.78 13.24
CA SER A 188 10.89 -0.61 14.32
C SER A 188 10.31 0.18 15.49
N ASP A 189 10.81 -0.10 16.67
CA ASP A 189 10.61 0.76 17.84
C ASP A 189 11.35 2.08 17.63
N PRO A 190 10.69 3.24 17.75
CA PRO A 190 11.27 4.54 17.41
C PRO A 190 12.40 4.98 18.34
N VAL A 191 12.51 4.37 19.55
CA VAL A 191 13.53 4.72 20.53
C VAL A 191 14.76 3.84 20.38
N SER A 192 14.57 2.52 20.25
CA SER A 192 15.68 1.56 20.18
C SER A 192 16.14 1.23 18.77
N GLY A 193 15.35 1.59 17.74
CA GLY A 193 15.58 1.22 16.34
C GLY A 193 15.49 -0.28 16.04
N LYS A 194 15.07 -1.10 17.02
CA LYS A 194 14.93 -2.54 16.83
C LYS A 194 13.58 -2.86 16.21
N PHE A 195 13.55 -3.85 15.32
CA PHE A 195 12.29 -4.34 14.77
C PHE A 195 11.36 -4.83 15.89
N ILE A 196 10.12 -4.36 15.84
CA ILE A 196 9.00 -4.79 16.70
C ILE A 196 7.95 -5.58 15.90
N TYR A 197 8.01 -5.50 14.57
CA TYR A 197 7.24 -6.32 13.65
C TYR A 197 8.17 -7.03 12.65
N ASP A 198 7.74 -8.19 12.16
CA ASP A 198 8.48 -8.99 11.18
C ASP A 198 7.53 -9.66 10.20
N LEU A 199 7.89 -9.67 8.91
CA LEU A 199 7.11 -10.27 7.82
C LEU A 199 7.54 -11.69 7.45
N GLN A 200 8.49 -12.29 8.19
CA GLN A 200 8.86 -13.71 8.09
C GLN A 200 9.20 -14.19 6.68
N ASP A 201 9.97 -13.43 5.89
CA ASP A 201 10.23 -13.68 4.46
C ASP A 201 10.55 -15.16 4.15
N SER A 202 11.44 -15.78 4.90
CA SER A 202 11.83 -17.19 4.68
C SER A 202 10.72 -18.22 4.94
N ARG A 203 9.63 -17.82 5.62
CA ARG A 203 8.54 -18.70 6.05
C ARG A 203 7.20 -18.38 5.39
N VAL A 204 7.11 -17.38 4.54
CA VAL A 204 5.82 -16.92 3.95
C VAL A 204 5.03 -18.07 3.34
N TYR A 205 5.68 -18.93 2.55
CA TYR A 205 4.99 -20.06 1.89
C TYR A 205 4.47 -21.09 2.90
N GLU A 206 5.24 -21.38 3.95
CA GLU A 206 4.82 -22.24 5.06
C GLU A 206 3.61 -21.66 5.80
N LEU A 207 3.64 -20.36 6.11
CA LEU A 207 2.57 -19.69 6.84
C LEU A 207 1.26 -19.64 6.04
N VAL A 208 1.34 -19.38 4.75
CA VAL A 208 0.16 -19.42 3.87
C VAL A 208 -0.35 -20.85 3.71
N GLN A 209 0.54 -21.86 3.61
CA GLN A 209 0.11 -23.27 3.57
C GLN A 209 -0.64 -23.65 4.84
N ASN A 210 -0.10 -23.32 6.02
CA ASN A 210 -0.76 -23.61 7.30
C ASN A 210 -2.16 -22.94 7.35
N ALA A 211 -2.27 -21.69 6.91
CA ALA A 211 -3.56 -21.00 6.86
C ALA A 211 -4.56 -21.67 5.89
N ALA A 212 -4.07 -22.18 4.75
CA ALA A 212 -4.90 -22.91 3.78
C ALA A 212 -5.39 -24.24 4.36
N ASP A 213 -4.52 -24.98 5.04
CA ASP A 213 -4.87 -26.25 5.69
C ASP A 213 -5.90 -26.04 6.81
N ASP A 214 -5.69 -25.05 7.66
CA ASP A 214 -6.61 -24.68 8.72
C ASP A 214 -7.98 -24.25 8.18
N ALA A 215 -8.00 -23.44 7.11
CA ALA A 215 -9.23 -23.03 6.45
C ALA A 215 -9.99 -24.23 5.86
N ARG A 216 -9.29 -25.16 5.22
CA ARG A 216 -9.89 -26.41 4.70
C ARG A 216 -10.42 -27.28 5.84
N ALA A 217 -9.66 -27.45 6.92
CA ALA A 217 -10.09 -28.18 8.12
C ALA A 217 -11.33 -27.54 8.78
N ALA A 218 -11.47 -26.21 8.71
CA ALA A 218 -12.65 -25.46 9.16
C ALA A 218 -13.85 -25.56 8.18
N GLY A 219 -13.68 -26.31 7.08
CA GLY A 219 -14.73 -26.62 6.12
C GLY A 219 -14.86 -25.63 4.96
N ALA A 220 -13.82 -24.88 4.62
CA ALA A 220 -13.81 -24.04 3.43
C ALA A 220 -13.91 -24.87 2.16
N ASN A 221 -14.91 -24.56 1.32
CA ASN A 221 -15.07 -25.17 0.01
C ASN A 221 -14.09 -24.59 -1.00
N TYR A 222 -13.79 -23.30 -0.86
CA TYR A 222 -12.84 -22.57 -1.68
C TYR A 222 -11.88 -21.78 -0.79
N VAL A 223 -10.62 -21.70 -1.20
CA VAL A 223 -9.56 -20.91 -0.55
C VAL A 223 -8.99 -19.94 -1.58
N VAL A 224 -9.11 -18.66 -1.28
CA VAL A 224 -8.58 -17.55 -2.08
C VAL A 224 -7.52 -16.82 -1.27
N VAL A 225 -6.36 -16.61 -1.87
CA VAL A 225 -5.29 -15.80 -1.25
C VAL A 225 -5.42 -14.36 -1.74
N LEU A 226 -5.53 -13.42 -0.81
CA LEU A 226 -5.41 -11.98 -1.04
C LEU A 226 -3.91 -11.66 -0.90
N SER A 227 -3.22 -11.76 -2.04
CA SER A 227 -1.78 -11.64 -2.11
C SER A 227 -1.35 -10.21 -2.42
N HIS A 228 -0.36 -9.73 -1.70
CA HIS A 228 0.36 -8.52 -2.08
C HIS A 228 1.86 -8.83 -2.20
N LEU A 229 2.19 -9.93 -2.92
CA LEU A 229 3.57 -10.39 -3.10
C LEU A 229 4.18 -9.95 -4.44
N GLY A 230 3.35 -9.76 -5.46
CA GLY A 230 3.79 -9.47 -6.81
C GLY A 230 4.27 -10.70 -7.57
N GLU A 231 4.37 -10.55 -8.89
CA GLU A 231 4.69 -11.60 -9.85
C GLU A 231 6.18 -11.92 -9.91
N TYR A 232 7.03 -10.88 -9.75
CA TYR A 232 8.47 -11.00 -9.96
C TYR A 232 9.21 -10.95 -8.64
N LYS A 233 10.34 -11.67 -8.61
CA LYS A 233 11.28 -11.62 -7.50
C LYS A 233 11.85 -10.21 -7.37
N GLU A 234 11.59 -9.57 -6.24
CA GLU A 234 12.25 -8.34 -5.87
C GLU A 234 13.65 -8.59 -5.33
N LYS A 235 14.49 -7.56 -5.40
CA LYS A 235 15.83 -7.62 -4.81
C LYS A 235 15.71 -7.72 -3.28
N ASP A 236 16.48 -8.63 -2.68
CA ASP A 236 16.51 -8.89 -1.24
C ASP A 236 15.24 -9.48 -0.65
N VAL A 237 14.26 -9.91 -1.47
CA VAL A 237 13.08 -10.65 -1.05
C VAL A 237 13.07 -12.00 -1.77
N VAL A 238 12.81 -13.08 -1.03
CA VAL A 238 12.84 -14.44 -1.60
C VAL A 238 11.45 -14.95 -1.98
N THR A 239 10.39 -14.21 -1.56
CA THR A 239 8.99 -14.61 -1.75
C THR A 239 8.27 -13.73 -2.76
N TYR A 240 7.52 -14.38 -3.68
CA TYR A 240 6.62 -13.77 -4.65
C TYR A 240 5.54 -14.77 -5.07
N SER A 241 4.50 -14.33 -5.79
CA SER A 241 3.25 -15.06 -5.95
C SER A 241 3.38 -16.35 -6.76
N ILE A 242 4.16 -16.38 -7.83
CA ILE A 242 4.29 -17.61 -8.65
C ILE A 242 4.86 -18.77 -7.85
N PRO A 243 5.99 -18.65 -7.13
CA PRO A 243 6.48 -19.71 -6.25
C PRO A 243 5.55 -20.02 -5.07
N LEU A 244 4.77 -19.05 -4.57
CA LEU A 244 3.75 -19.34 -3.56
C LEU A 244 2.80 -20.41 -4.08
N ILE A 245 2.25 -20.23 -5.28
CA ILE A 245 1.35 -21.20 -5.90
C ILE A 245 2.05 -22.54 -6.11
N GLN A 246 3.25 -22.51 -6.69
CA GLN A 246 3.99 -23.73 -7.05
C GLN A 246 4.42 -24.58 -5.85
N LYS A 247 4.59 -23.97 -4.66
CA LYS A 247 5.08 -24.63 -3.44
C LYS A 247 3.98 -24.97 -2.43
N THR A 248 2.76 -24.51 -2.66
CA THR A 248 1.62 -24.75 -1.76
C THR A 248 0.59 -25.69 -2.41
N HIS A 249 -0.43 -26.08 -1.66
CA HIS A 249 -1.59 -26.84 -2.12
C HIS A 249 -2.87 -26.36 -1.43
N GLY A 250 -4.03 -26.85 -1.88
CA GLY A 250 -5.31 -26.54 -1.25
C GLY A 250 -5.82 -25.12 -1.51
N ILE A 251 -5.16 -24.32 -2.34
CA ILE A 251 -5.54 -22.98 -2.79
C ILE A 251 -6.24 -23.10 -4.16
N ASP A 252 -7.33 -22.37 -4.38
CA ASP A 252 -8.09 -22.37 -5.64
C ASP A 252 -7.77 -21.15 -6.51
N ALA A 253 -7.58 -19.97 -5.86
CA ALA A 253 -7.24 -18.74 -6.55
C ALA A 253 -6.34 -17.82 -5.71
N VAL A 254 -5.59 -16.97 -6.42
CA VAL A 254 -4.76 -15.90 -5.85
C VAL A 254 -5.18 -14.58 -6.51
N PHE A 255 -5.66 -13.63 -5.72
CA PHE A 255 -5.87 -12.24 -6.11
C PHE A 255 -4.63 -11.47 -5.71
N ASP A 256 -3.79 -11.15 -6.69
CA ASP A 256 -2.46 -10.58 -6.47
C ASP A 256 -2.45 -9.04 -6.60
N GLY A 257 -1.36 -8.42 -6.22
CA GLY A 257 -1.12 -6.98 -6.30
C GLY A 257 0.37 -6.65 -6.23
N HIS A 258 0.72 -5.41 -5.87
CA HIS A 258 2.07 -4.88 -5.64
C HIS A 258 2.80 -4.36 -6.89
N GLN A 259 2.75 -5.07 -8.01
CA GLN A 259 3.51 -4.67 -9.21
C GLN A 259 2.66 -3.96 -10.27
N HIS A 260 1.39 -3.70 -9.95
CA HIS A 260 0.43 -2.99 -10.80
C HIS A 260 0.22 -3.66 -12.18
N THR A 261 0.53 -4.94 -12.31
CA THR A 261 0.31 -5.68 -13.55
C THR A 261 -1.18 -5.98 -13.75
N THR A 262 -1.57 -6.20 -14.99
CA THR A 262 -2.95 -6.56 -15.31
C THR A 262 -2.98 -8.00 -15.79
N VAL A 263 -3.52 -8.92 -14.96
CA VAL A 263 -3.60 -10.36 -15.24
C VAL A 263 -5.06 -10.79 -15.25
N PRO A 264 -5.67 -11.00 -16.41
CA PRO A 264 -7.09 -11.33 -16.53
C PRO A 264 -7.42 -12.77 -16.11
N GLY A 265 -6.41 -13.61 -15.94
CA GLY A 265 -6.51 -15.00 -15.49
C GLY A 265 -5.36 -15.83 -16.01
N GLU A 266 -4.52 -16.30 -15.11
CA GLU A 266 -3.40 -17.18 -15.40
C GLU A 266 -3.53 -18.45 -14.57
N TRP A 267 -3.36 -19.64 -15.22
CA TRP A 267 -3.41 -20.91 -14.53
C TRP A 267 -2.00 -21.45 -14.28
N ILE A 268 -1.66 -21.62 -13.00
CA ILE A 268 -0.36 -22.10 -12.54
C ILE A 268 -0.55 -23.39 -11.74
N ASN A 269 0.22 -24.42 -12.03
CA ASN A 269 0.14 -25.68 -11.29
C ASN A 269 0.76 -25.52 -9.89
N ASN A 270 0.04 -25.98 -8.88
CA ASN A 270 0.49 -26.05 -7.50
C ASN A 270 1.45 -27.23 -7.24
N SER A 271 1.88 -27.44 -6.00
CA SER A 271 2.80 -28.53 -5.61
C SER A 271 2.28 -29.95 -5.88
N GLU A 272 0.96 -30.13 -6.07
CA GLU A 272 0.31 -31.38 -6.41
C GLU A 272 0.00 -31.50 -7.92
N GLY A 273 0.40 -30.54 -8.73
CA GLY A 273 0.09 -30.49 -10.17
C GLY A 273 -1.34 -30.04 -10.49
N LYS A 274 -2.09 -29.50 -9.53
CA LYS A 274 -3.44 -28.99 -9.73
C LYS A 274 -3.38 -27.51 -10.15
N PRO A 275 -4.23 -27.07 -11.11
CA PRO A 275 -4.24 -25.68 -11.55
C PRO A 275 -4.82 -24.76 -10.48
N VAL A 276 -4.16 -23.64 -10.20
CA VAL A 276 -4.59 -22.53 -9.36
C VAL A 276 -4.68 -21.28 -10.22
N LEU A 277 -5.72 -20.50 -10.05
CA LEU A 277 -6.00 -19.31 -10.84
C LEU A 277 -5.34 -18.08 -10.19
N ARG A 278 -4.50 -17.35 -10.92
CA ARG A 278 -3.94 -16.06 -10.52
C ARG A 278 -4.60 -14.93 -11.31
N LEU A 279 -4.98 -13.84 -10.61
CA LEU A 279 -5.56 -12.62 -11.20
C LEU A 279 -4.95 -11.39 -10.54
N GLU A 280 -4.84 -10.28 -11.31
CA GLU A 280 -4.39 -8.99 -10.82
C GLU A 280 -5.07 -7.88 -11.64
N THR A 281 -5.59 -6.81 -10.98
CA THR A 281 -6.46 -5.81 -11.63
C THR A 281 -5.72 -4.62 -12.24
N GLY A 282 -4.41 -4.55 -12.06
CA GLY A 282 -3.60 -3.37 -12.37
C GLY A 282 -3.55 -2.42 -11.17
N THR A 283 -3.77 -1.15 -11.38
CA THR A 283 -3.73 -0.13 -10.32
C THR A 283 -4.84 0.90 -10.49
N LYS A 284 -5.14 1.64 -9.39
CA LYS A 284 -6.08 2.78 -9.35
C LYS A 284 -7.48 2.42 -9.87
N MET A 285 -7.91 1.19 -9.56
CA MET A 285 -9.22 0.68 -10.02
C MET A 285 -9.49 0.89 -11.51
N LYS A 286 -8.48 0.78 -12.38
CA LYS A 286 -8.69 0.75 -13.83
C LYS A 286 -9.55 -0.43 -14.25
N ASN A 287 -9.43 -1.53 -13.53
CA ASN A 287 -10.29 -2.68 -13.64
C ASN A 287 -10.79 -3.12 -12.27
N VAL A 288 -11.93 -3.78 -12.25
CA VAL A 288 -12.41 -4.59 -11.13
C VAL A 288 -12.24 -6.04 -11.51
N GLY A 289 -11.64 -6.81 -10.62
CA GLY A 289 -11.55 -8.25 -10.78
C GLY A 289 -12.87 -8.92 -10.41
N LYS A 290 -13.28 -9.90 -11.20
CA LYS A 290 -14.49 -10.69 -10.99
C LYS A 290 -14.17 -12.16 -11.20
N LEU A 291 -14.36 -12.96 -10.16
CA LEU A 291 -14.30 -14.41 -10.26
C LEU A 291 -15.68 -14.98 -10.00
N VAL A 292 -16.24 -15.65 -11.00
CA VAL A 292 -17.49 -16.39 -10.84
C VAL A 292 -17.18 -17.84 -10.52
N ILE A 293 -17.65 -18.31 -9.38
CA ILE A 293 -17.68 -19.72 -9.01
C ILE A 293 -19.07 -20.24 -9.33
N THR A 294 -19.20 -21.00 -10.41
CA THR A 294 -20.50 -21.51 -10.85
C THR A 294 -21.09 -22.52 -9.86
N ALA A 295 -22.36 -22.85 -10.02
CA ALA A 295 -23.01 -23.86 -9.19
C ALA A 295 -22.35 -25.24 -9.30
N ASP A 296 -21.78 -25.58 -10.46
CA ASP A 296 -21.02 -26.81 -10.71
C ASP A 296 -19.52 -26.69 -10.34
N GLY A 297 -19.11 -25.57 -9.73
CA GLY A 297 -17.76 -25.37 -9.16
C GLY A 297 -16.69 -24.87 -10.13
N LYS A 298 -17.04 -24.47 -11.37
CA LYS A 298 -16.07 -23.91 -12.31
C LYS A 298 -15.69 -22.50 -11.92
N LEU A 299 -14.41 -22.15 -12.08
CA LEU A 299 -13.87 -20.84 -11.87
C LEU A 299 -13.81 -20.09 -13.20
N LEU A 300 -14.53 -18.97 -13.31
CA LEU A 300 -14.59 -18.13 -14.51
C LEU A 300 -14.07 -16.74 -14.18
N PRO A 301 -12.80 -16.43 -14.52
CA PRO A 301 -12.20 -15.13 -14.28
C PRO A 301 -12.64 -14.09 -15.31
N GLU A 302 -12.73 -12.84 -14.86
CA GLU A 302 -13.00 -11.69 -15.71
C GLU A 302 -12.34 -10.44 -15.10
N LEU A 303 -11.77 -9.55 -15.92
CA LEU A 303 -11.46 -8.19 -15.54
C LEU A 303 -12.46 -7.26 -16.22
N VAL A 304 -13.13 -6.44 -15.42
CA VAL A 304 -14.14 -5.49 -15.89
C VAL A 304 -13.54 -4.08 -15.84
N PRO A 305 -13.25 -3.44 -17.00
CA PRO A 305 -12.75 -2.09 -17.03
C PRO A 305 -13.75 -1.11 -16.40
N THR A 306 -13.32 -0.32 -15.43
CA THR A 306 -14.20 0.62 -14.72
C THR A 306 -14.74 1.73 -15.63
N ASP A 307 -14.04 2.08 -16.71
CA ASP A 307 -14.52 3.04 -17.69
C ASP A 307 -15.80 2.56 -18.42
N ASN A 308 -15.99 1.25 -18.52
CA ASN A 308 -17.18 0.64 -19.12
C ASN A 308 -18.34 0.51 -18.12
N MET A 309 -18.13 0.81 -16.82
CA MET A 309 -19.18 0.70 -15.80
C MET A 309 -20.05 1.95 -15.81
N THR A 310 -21.36 1.74 -15.94
CA THR A 310 -22.38 2.78 -15.88
C THR A 310 -23.09 2.84 -14.53
N TYR A 311 -22.91 1.84 -13.71
CA TYR A 311 -23.53 1.76 -12.38
C TYR A 311 -22.79 2.66 -11.38
N THR A 312 -23.55 3.30 -10.49
CA THR A 312 -23.03 4.13 -9.40
C THR A 312 -23.79 3.87 -8.12
N ASN A 313 -23.11 4.01 -6.97
CA ASN A 313 -23.76 3.95 -5.68
C ASN A 313 -23.91 5.37 -5.12
N ALA A 314 -25.14 5.77 -4.78
CA ALA A 314 -25.44 7.14 -4.35
C ALA A 314 -24.79 7.53 -3.02
N ALA A 315 -24.69 6.59 -2.05
CA ALA A 315 -24.08 6.87 -0.75
C ALA A 315 -22.56 7.06 -0.88
N VAL A 316 -21.92 6.23 -1.70
CA VAL A 316 -20.48 6.35 -1.99
C VAL A 316 -20.20 7.63 -2.78
N SER A 317 -21.04 7.98 -3.76
CA SER A 317 -20.92 9.23 -4.52
C SER A 317 -21.02 10.45 -3.60
N ALA A 318 -22.01 10.50 -2.72
CA ALA A 318 -22.17 11.61 -1.77
C ALA A 318 -20.95 11.75 -0.83
N LYS A 319 -20.36 10.63 -0.39
CA LYS A 319 -19.13 10.68 0.43
C LYS A 319 -17.93 11.15 -0.36
N VAL A 320 -17.80 10.77 -1.64
CA VAL A 320 -16.73 11.27 -2.52
C VAL A 320 -16.87 12.80 -2.72
N ASP A 321 -18.09 13.30 -2.93
CA ASP A 321 -18.36 14.74 -3.06
C ASP A 321 -18.04 15.50 -1.75
N GLU A 322 -18.37 14.93 -0.59
CA GLU A 322 -18.00 15.46 0.73
C GLU A 322 -16.48 15.55 0.88
N ILE A 323 -15.76 14.46 0.56
CA ILE A 323 -14.29 14.43 0.61
C ILE A 323 -13.71 15.48 -0.34
N ALA A 324 -14.19 15.57 -1.58
CA ALA A 324 -13.71 16.54 -2.56
C ALA A 324 -13.86 17.99 -2.05
N LYS A 325 -15.00 18.31 -1.43
CA LYS A 325 -15.24 19.63 -0.84
C LYS A 325 -14.29 19.90 0.34
N GLU A 326 -14.14 18.95 1.27
CA GLU A 326 -13.21 19.10 2.40
C GLU A 326 -11.77 19.29 1.89
N MET A 327 -11.40 18.56 0.84
CA MET A 327 -10.10 18.66 0.21
C MET A 327 -9.86 20.05 -0.37
N ASP A 328 -10.83 20.60 -1.14
CA ASP A 328 -10.70 21.95 -1.69
C ASP A 328 -10.51 23.02 -0.61
N ASP A 329 -11.24 22.90 0.50
CA ASP A 329 -11.11 23.81 1.64
C ASP A 329 -9.72 23.70 2.32
N ARG A 330 -9.15 22.50 2.40
CA ARG A 330 -7.85 22.27 3.08
C ARG A 330 -6.65 22.54 2.18
N VAL A 331 -6.66 22.02 0.95
CA VAL A 331 -5.50 22.09 0.05
C VAL A 331 -5.45 23.37 -0.79
N GLY A 332 -6.58 24.04 -0.99
CA GLY A 332 -6.67 25.34 -1.64
C GLY A 332 -6.13 26.49 -0.81
N LYS A 333 -5.84 26.27 0.51
CA LYS A 333 -5.30 27.30 1.38
C LYS A 333 -3.97 27.82 0.84
N VAL A 334 -3.92 29.12 0.55
CA VAL A 334 -2.69 29.82 0.19
C VAL A 334 -1.81 29.92 1.45
N ILE A 335 -0.57 29.44 1.35
CA ILE A 335 0.41 29.40 2.45
C ILE A 335 1.62 30.30 2.19
N ALA A 336 1.88 30.67 0.93
CA ALA A 336 2.95 31.57 0.52
C ALA A 336 2.66 32.16 -0.86
N HIS A 337 3.59 32.99 -1.35
CA HIS A 337 3.60 33.52 -2.71
C HIS A 337 5.02 33.42 -3.28
N THR A 338 5.16 33.25 -4.58
CA THR A 338 6.45 33.33 -5.28
C THR A 338 6.33 34.18 -6.53
N ASP A 339 7.27 35.11 -6.73
CA ASP A 339 7.32 35.98 -7.90
C ASP A 339 7.99 35.31 -9.12
N PHE A 340 8.45 34.07 -8.98
CA PHE A 340 9.15 33.29 -10.00
C PHE A 340 8.81 31.82 -9.87
N THR A 341 8.98 31.09 -10.96
CA THR A 341 8.79 29.63 -10.94
C THR A 341 9.95 28.93 -10.25
N LEU A 342 9.60 28.00 -9.35
CA LEU A 342 10.56 27.06 -8.75
C LEU A 342 10.53 25.78 -9.61
N HIS A 343 11.63 25.51 -10.29
CA HIS A 343 11.71 24.49 -11.31
C HIS A 343 12.17 23.13 -10.79
N ALA A 344 11.41 22.08 -11.08
CA ALA A 344 11.86 20.70 -11.14
C ALA A 344 12.25 20.31 -12.56
N ASP A 345 11.53 20.87 -13.56
CA ASP A 345 11.81 20.72 -14.97
C ASP A 345 12.57 21.96 -15.46
N GLY A 346 13.69 21.78 -16.15
CA GLY A 346 14.43 22.89 -16.74
C GLY A 346 13.80 23.38 -18.05
N GLU A 347 14.46 24.37 -18.69
CA GLU A 347 14.07 24.98 -19.97
C GLU A 347 13.74 23.98 -21.10
N TYR A 348 14.06 22.71 -20.94
CA TYR A 348 13.92 21.68 -21.97
C TYR A 348 12.79 20.68 -21.74
N GLY A 349 11.87 20.92 -20.79
CA GLY A 349 10.71 20.08 -20.54
C GLY A 349 10.99 18.65 -20.13
N LEU A 350 12.23 18.35 -19.75
CA LEU A 350 12.66 17.07 -19.19
C LEU A 350 12.72 17.19 -17.68
N GLU A 351 12.64 16.07 -16.99
CA GLU A 351 12.81 15.99 -15.53
C GLU A 351 14.24 16.39 -15.11
N THR A 352 14.57 17.67 -15.28
CA THR A 352 15.92 18.24 -15.17
C THR A 352 16.51 18.06 -13.80
N ILE A 353 15.69 18.14 -12.75
CA ILE A 353 16.07 17.86 -11.35
C ILE A 353 16.69 16.46 -11.15
N ARG A 354 16.54 15.58 -12.12
CA ARG A 354 17.08 14.21 -12.09
C ARG A 354 18.45 14.08 -12.75
N CYS A 355 19.08 15.19 -13.17
CA CYS A 355 20.41 15.15 -13.78
C CYS A 355 21.25 16.42 -13.58
N ILE A 356 20.66 17.55 -13.13
CA ILE A 356 21.35 18.78 -12.76
C ILE A 356 20.68 19.43 -11.54
N GLU A 357 21.33 20.47 -11.00
CA GLU A 357 20.78 21.31 -9.95
C GLU A 357 19.56 22.10 -10.43
N THR A 358 18.58 22.29 -9.55
CA THR A 358 17.45 23.16 -9.78
C THR A 358 17.15 24.02 -8.54
N ASN A 359 16.56 25.20 -8.75
CA ASN A 359 16.22 26.09 -7.65
C ASN A 359 15.17 25.49 -6.68
N LEU A 360 14.26 24.63 -7.16
CA LEU A 360 13.33 23.88 -6.31
C LEU A 360 14.07 22.79 -5.51
N GLY A 361 15.06 22.13 -6.10
CA GLY A 361 15.93 21.17 -5.43
C GLY A 361 16.71 21.80 -4.29
N ASP A 362 17.26 23.01 -4.54
CA ASP A 362 17.95 23.80 -3.53
C ASP A 362 17.02 24.17 -2.36
N LEU A 363 15.82 24.67 -2.66
CA LEU A 363 14.85 25.05 -1.66
C LEU A 363 14.41 23.86 -0.80
N CYS A 364 14.05 22.74 -1.43
CA CYS A 364 13.62 21.54 -0.70
C CYS A 364 14.73 21.00 0.22
N THR A 365 15.98 21.00 -0.25
CA THR A 365 17.12 20.53 0.55
C THR A 365 17.51 21.50 1.66
N ASP A 366 17.39 22.81 1.45
CA ASP A 366 17.61 23.82 2.49
C ASP A 366 16.59 23.68 3.61
N ILE A 367 15.30 23.56 3.28
CA ILE A 367 14.22 23.36 4.26
C ILE A 367 14.51 22.14 5.13
N GLN A 368 14.79 20.99 4.50
CA GLN A 368 15.01 19.77 5.27
C GLN A 368 16.30 19.84 6.10
N ARG A 369 17.39 20.44 5.58
CA ARG A 369 18.62 20.64 6.32
C ARG A 369 18.41 21.51 7.56
N GLU A 370 17.71 22.63 7.40
CA GLU A 370 17.43 23.57 8.50
C GLU A 370 16.55 22.95 9.58
N VAL A 371 15.44 22.32 9.16
CA VAL A 371 14.51 21.66 10.11
C VAL A 371 15.16 20.49 10.85
N ALA A 372 16.09 19.78 10.19
CA ALA A 372 16.88 18.69 10.80
C ALA A 372 18.03 19.20 11.69
N GLY A 373 18.42 20.49 11.60
CA GLY A 373 19.64 20.98 12.22
C GLY A 373 20.91 20.25 11.73
N ALA A 374 20.88 19.74 10.51
CA ALA A 374 21.96 18.93 9.95
C ALA A 374 23.02 19.77 9.24
N GLN A 375 24.24 19.23 9.12
CA GLN A 375 25.33 19.87 8.36
C GLN A 375 25.08 19.78 6.85
N ILE A 376 24.54 18.65 6.39
CA ILE A 376 24.34 18.34 4.97
C ILE A 376 22.89 17.80 4.81
N CYS A 377 22.28 18.11 3.66
CA CYS A 377 21.07 17.45 3.22
C CYS A 377 21.24 16.91 1.80
N LEU A 378 20.77 15.70 1.56
CA LEU A 378 20.75 15.04 0.25
C LEU A 378 19.36 14.46 0.00
N ILE A 379 18.69 14.87 -1.10
CA ILE A 379 17.37 14.36 -1.49
C ILE A 379 17.45 13.90 -2.94
N ASN A 380 16.85 12.75 -3.25
CA ASN A 380 16.77 12.27 -4.63
C ASN A 380 15.81 13.12 -5.47
N GLY A 381 16.26 13.58 -6.64
CA GLY A 381 15.46 14.38 -7.58
C GLY A 381 14.19 13.67 -8.04
N GLY A 382 14.17 12.33 -8.02
CA GLY A 382 12.96 11.55 -8.33
C GLY A 382 11.82 11.72 -7.32
N GLY A 383 12.10 12.20 -6.11
CA GLY A 383 11.10 12.53 -5.08
C GLY A 383 10.36 13.85 -5.33
N ILE A 384 10.96 14.77 -6.10
CA ILE A 384 10.40 16.08 -6.43
C ILE A 384 9.74 15.99 -7.82
N ARG A 385 8.41 16.19 -7.89
CA ARG A 385 7.60 15.68 -9.01
C ARG A 385 7.04 16.73 -9.96
N THR A 386 7.02 18.00 -9.59
CA THR A 386 6.48 19.10 -10.40
C THR A 386 7.07 20.44 -9.98
N ASN A 387 6.89 21.47 -10.82
CA ASN A 387 7.23 22.85 -10.51
C ASN A 387 6.28 23.46 -9.47
N ILE A 388 6.71 24.56 -8.84
CA ILE A 388 5.81 25.55 -8.24
C ILE A 388 5.84 26.76 -9.15
N GLU A 389 4.73 27.03 -9.81
CA GLU A 389 4.60 28.18 -10.71
C GLU A 389 4.58 29.51 -9.94
N ALA A 390 5.00 30.61 -10.60
CA ALA A 390 4.87 31.95 -10.04
C ALA A 390 3.41 32.26 -9.70
N GLY A 391 3.19 32.86 -8.52
CA GLY A 391 1.87 33.17 -7.99
C GLY A 391 1.67 32.63 -6.58
N ASP A 392 0.42 32.36 -6.22
CA ASP A 392 0.05 31.83 -4.91
C ASP A 392 0.46 30.37 -4.78
N VAL A 393 1.16 30.08 -3.68
CA VAL A 393 1.56 28.71 -3.30
C VAL A 393 0.54 28.19 -2.31
N THR A 394 -0.12 27.10 -2.67
CA THR A 394 -1.12 26.43 -1.84
C THR A 394 -0.56 25.17 -1.19
N VAL A 395 -1.28 24.62 -0.20
CA VAL A 395 -0.97 23.29 0.36
C VAL A 395 -0.92 22.23 -0.75
N ARG A 396 -1.84 22.31 -1.72
CA ARG A 396 -1.86 21.43 -2.92
C ARG A 396 -0.56 21.53 -3.72
N SER A 397 -0.02 22.73 -3.88
CA SER A 397 1.24 22.92 -4.62
C SER A 397 2.37 22.10 -4.00
N ILE A 398 2.50 22.11 -2.67
CA ILE A 398 3.54 21.35 -1.97
C ILE A 398 3.30 19.84 -2.03
N ILE A 399 2.05 19.38 -1.86
CA ILE A 399 1.72 17.96 -1.97
C ILE A 399 2.03 17.43 -3.38
N ASN A 400 1.76 18.21 -4.42
CA ASN A 400 2.10 17.83 -5.80
C ASN A 400 3.62 17.75 -6.03
N VAL A 401 4.40 18.60 -5.36
CA VAL A 401 5.87 18.56 -5.40
C VAL A 401 6.42 17.33 -4.71
N LEU A 402 5.90 16.97 -3.52
CA LEU A 402 6.40 15.89 -2.66
C LEU A 402 5.30 14.85 -2.36
N PRO A 403 4.73 14.18 -3.37
CA PRO A 403 3.54 13.32 -3.17
C PRO A 403 3.84 11.99 -2.47
N MET A 404 5.12 11.62 -2.32
CA MET A 404 5.52 10.37 -1.69
C MET A 404 5.47 10.44 -0.16
N SER A 405 5.43 11.65 0.42
CA SER A 405 5.41 11.87 1.87
C SER A 405 6.49 11.06 2.59
N ASN A 406 7.71 11.08 2.06
CA ASN A 406 8.83 10.37 2.68
C ASN A 406 9.14 10.96 4.07
N TRP A 407 9.54 10.09 4.99
CA TRP A 407 10.00 10.50 6.31
C TRP A 407 11.34 11.22 6.25
N LEU A 408 11.51 12.28 7.05
CA LEU A 408 12.83 12.87 7.30
C LEU A 408 13.66 11.92 8.16
N CYS A 409 14.89 11.69 7.73
CA CYS A 409 15.87 10.87 8.42
C CYS A 409 17.12 11.67 8.70
N ILE A 410 17.67 11.58 9.91
CA ILE A 410 18.94 12.19 10.27
C ILE A 410 19.96 11.08 10.55
N LEU A 411 21.01 11.04 9.75
CA LEU A 411 22.04 10.01 9.80
C LEU A 411 23.37 10.62 10.25
N LYS A 412 24.20 9.81 10.88
CA LYS A 412 25.63 10.09 11.07
C LYS A 412 26.40 9.30 10.01
N ALA A 413 26.74 9.98 8.92
CA ALA A 413 27.41 9.38 7.77
C ALA A 413 28.87 9.84 7.70
N THR A 414 29.77 8.94 7.27
CA THR A 414 31.16 9.32 6.98
C THR A 414 31.22 10.12 5.68
N GLY A 415 32.25 10.96 5.53
CA GLY A 415 32.48 11.67 4.26
C GLY A 415 32.61 10.72 3.08
N GLN A 416 33.20 9.52 3.29
CA GLN A 416 33.28 8.49 2.26
C GLN A 416 31.88 8.02 1.83
N GLN A 417 30.96 7.73 2.76
CA GLN A 417 29.60 7.32 2.43
C GLN A 417 28.83 8.40 1.67
N ILE A 418 29.05 9.66 2.02
CA ILE A 418 28.43 10.80 1.32
C ILE A 418 28.94 10.90 -0.12
N VAL A 419 30.27 10.84 -0.34
CA VAL A 419 30.86 10.89 -1.68
C VAL A 419 30.44 9.69 -2.52
N ASP A 420 30.33 8.50 -1.93
CA ASP A 420 29.84 7.30 -2.60
C ASP A 420 28.36 7.45 -3.00
N ALA A 421 27.52 8.04 -2.13
CA ALA A 421 26.12 8.31 -2.44
C ALA A 421 25.97 9.29 -3.62
N LEU A 422 26.80 10.35 -3.66
CA LEU A 422 26.82 11.31 -4.78
C LEU A 422 27.25 10.63 -6.10
N GLU A 423 28.27 9.78 -6.06
CA GLU A 423 28.76 9.02 -7.23
C GLU A 423 27.66 8.10 -7.77
N ILE A 424 27.01 7.32 -6.89
CA ILE A 424 25.93 6.40 -7.24
C ILE A 424 24.73 7.18 -7.81
N GLY A 425 24.35 8.30 -7.19
CA GLY A 425 23.27 9.16 -7.68
C GLY A 425 23.55 9.73 -9.08
N SER A 426 24.82 10.00 -9.39
CA SER A 426 25.26 10.61 -10.65
C SER A 426 25.60 9.59 -11.76
N LYS A 427 25.37 8.29 -11.55
CA LYS A 427 25.84 7.18 -12.42
C LYS A 427 25.43 7.30 -13.89
N THR A 428 24.28 7.86 -14.19
CA THR A 428 23.77 8.02 -15.58
C THR A 428 23.87 9.44 -16.10
N CYS A 429 24.29 10.41 -15.27
CA CYS A 429 24.42 11.80 -15.68
C CYS A 429 25.27 11.91 -16.97
N PRO A 430 24.85 12.68 -18.01
CA PRO A 430 23.78 13.67 -18.03
C PRO A 430 22.38 13.11 -18.34
N ALA A 431 22.19 11.80 -18.50
CA ALA A 431 20.87 11.21 -18.63
C ALA A 431 20.12 11.27 -17.29
N VAL A 432 18.80 11.43 -17.37
CA VAL A 432 17.90 11.54 -16.20
C VAL A 432 17.92 10.26 -15.35
N ASN A 433 17.95 10.43 -14.02
CA ASN A 433 17.91 9.34 -13.05
C ASN A 433 17.23 9.80 -11.76
N GLY A 434 16.17 9.13 -11.35
CA GLY A 434 15.48 9.43 -10.10
C GLY A 434 16.36 9.39 -8.84
N SER A 435 17.52 8.71 -8.88
CA SER A 435 18.49 8.68 -7.78
C SER A 435 19.48 9.86 -7.76
N PHE A 436 19.47 10.77 -8.76
CA PHE A 436 20.32 11.96 -8.74
C PHE A 436 20.01 12.80 -7.51
N LEU A 437 21.08 13.22 -6.78
CA LEU A 437 20.90 13.88 -5.47
C LEU A 437 20.99 15.39 -5.60
N GLN A 438 19.92 16.08 -5.26
CA GLN A 438 19.91 17.51 -4.93
C GLN A 438 20.51 17.70 -3.54
N CYS A 439 21.14 18.84 -3.25
CA CYS A 439 21.93 18.99 -2.03
C CYS A 439 21.84 20.37 -1.37
N SER A 440 22.07 20.36 -0.04
CA SER A 440 22.28 21.55 0.77
C SER A 440 23.43 21.34 1.76
N GLY A 441 24.17 22.40 2.08
CA GLY A 441 25.33 22.34 2.97
C GLY A 441 26.57 21.67 2.35
N ILE A 442 26.51 21.29 1.08
CA ILE A 442 27.57 20.65 0.30
C ILE A 442 27.53 21.14 -1.13
N LYS A 443 28.67 21.19 -1.81
CA LYS A 443 28.75 21.41 -3.26
C LYS A 443 29.75 20.45 -3.89
N TYR A 444 29.54 20.11 -5.18
CA TYR A 444 30.35 19.15 -5.90
C TYR A 444 30.25 19.31 -7.42
N THR A 445 31.20 18.68 -8.12
CA THR A 445 31.24 18.63 -9.59
C THR A 445 31.00 17.20 -10.06
N VAL A 446 30.21 17.01 -11.13
CA VAL A 446 30.04 15.75 -11.85
C VAL A 446 30.73 15.90 -13.22
N ASP A 447 31.82 15.21 -13.43
CA ASP A 447 32.54 15.17 -14.73
C ASP A 447 32.00 14.00 -15.56
N THR A 448 31.11 14.27 -16.51
CA THR A 448 30.48 13.22 -17.33
C THR A 448 31.38 12.68 -18.43
N ARG A 449 32.58 13.30 -18.65
CA ARG A 449 33.60 12.79 -19.57
C ARG A 449 34.32 11.55 -19.01
N ILE A 450 34.26 11.37 -17.68
CA ILE A 450 34.75 10.16 -17.01
C ILE A 450 33.69 9.06 -17.14
N ALA A 451 34.14 7.88 -17.57
CA ALA A 451 33.27 6.71 -17.68
C ALA A 451 32.73 6.29 -16.30
N ASN A 452 31.48 5.82 -16.27
CA ASN A 452 30.91 5.26 -15.03
C ASN A 452 31.71 4.01 -14.61
N SER A 453 32.24 4.02 -13.38
CA SER A 453 33.05 2.95 -12.80
C SER A 453 32.33 2.17 -11.69
N LEU A 454 31.01 2.24 -11.65
CA LEU A 454 30.23 1.51 -10.65
C LEU A 454 30.01 0.06 -11.07
N GLU A 455 30.34 -0.85 -10.18
CA GLU A 455 30.05 -2.27 -10.31
C GLU A 455 29.04 -2.73 -9.27
N VAL A 456 28.26 -3.75 -9.63
CA VAL A 456 27.30 -4.39 -8.73
C VAL A 456 28.00 -5.56 -8.06
N SER A 457 28.17 -5.52 -6.73
CA SER A 457 28.74 -6.63 -5.95
C SER A 457 27.80 -7.85 -5.93
N GLU A 458 28.29 -9.00 -5.45
CA GLU A 458 27.48 -10.22 -5.24
C GLU A 458 26.26 -9.97 -4.34
N ASP A 459 26.40 -9.04 -3.36
CA ASP A 459 25.31 -8.61 -2.49
C ASP A 459 24.41 -7.53 -3.14
N ASN A 460 24.58 -7.32 -4.46
CA ASN A 460 23.86 -6.29 -5.19
C ASN A 460 24.11 -4.84 -4.68
N LEU A 461 25.21 -4.57 -4.04
CA LEU A 461 25.62 -3.22 -3.66
C LEU A 461 26.40 -2.59 -4.83
N LEU A 462 26.14 -1.32 -5.10
CA LEU A 462 26.94 -0.54 -6.03
C LEU A 462 28.23 -0.11 -5.34
N THR A 463 29.36 -0.47 -5.91
CA THR A 463 30.71 -0.09 -5.45
C THR A 463 31.42 0.70 -6.53
N VAL A 464 32.25 1.66 -6.11
CA VAL A 464 33.09 2.45 -7.01
C VAL A 464 34.42 1.73 -7.18
N THR A 465 34.71 1.26 -8.39
CA THR A 465 35.91 0.45 -8.68
C THR A 465 36.98 1.19 -9.47
N GLY A 466 36.66 2.37 -10.02
CA GLY A 466 37.59 3.15 -10.86
C GLY A 466 37.61 4.63 -10.53
N GLU A 467 37.93 5.44 -11.52
CA GLU A 467 37.95 6.89 -11.38
C GLU A 467 36.51 7.42 -11.14
N ARG A 468 36.37 8.30 -10.15
CA ARG A 468 35.10 8.91 -9.80
C ARG A 468 34.72 10.04 -10.75
N ARG A 469 33.46 10.14 -11.10
CA ARG A 469 32.88 11.29 -11.80
C ARG A 469 32.66 12.48 -10.85
N VAL A 470 32.35 12.17 -9.57
CA VAL A 470 32.17 13.21 -8.53
C VAL A 470 33.53 13.71 -8.06
N LYS A 471 33.72 15.02 -8.21
CA LYS A 471 34.96 15.77 -7.90
C LYS A 471 34.63 16.98 -7.01
N ASP A 472 35.66 17.54 -6.42
CA ASP A 472 35.67 18.83 -5.72
C ASP A 472 34.55 18.95 -4.68
N VAL A 473 34.30 17.87 -3.94
CA VAL A 473 33.29 17.84 -2.91
C VAL A 473 33.70 18.70 -1.72
N GLN A 474 32.89 19.70 -1.40
CA GLN A 474 33.18 20.66 -0.32
C GLN A 474 31.96 20.82 0.58
N VAL A 475 32.19 20.95 1.87
CA VAL A 475 31.16 21.08 2.91
C VAL A 475 31.13 22.51 3.44
N LEU A 476 29.95 23.08 3.62
CA LEU A 476 29.71 24.39 4.21
C LEU A 476 30.15 24.40 5.66
N GLN A 477 31.00 25.37 6.02
CA GLN A 477 31.51 25.58 7.37
C GLN A 477 30.64 26.60 8.14
N ALA A 478 30.80 26.65 9.45
CA ALA A 478 30.05 27.56 10.32
C ALA A 478 30.30 29.04 10.01
N ASP A 479 31.45 29.39 9.40
CA ASP A 479 31.79 30.73 8.96
C ASP A 479 31.26 31.12 7.57
N GLY A 480 30.49 30.21 6.94
CA GLY A 480 29.92 30.42 5.60
C GLY A 480 30.86 30.06 4.44
N THR A 481 32.09 29.63 4.71
CA THR A 481 33.02 29.18 3.68
C THR A 481 32.80 27.71 3.34
N TYR A 482 33.37 27.25 2.22
CA TYR A 482 33.36 25.84 1.84
C TYR A 482 34.76 25.24 1.98
N ALA A 483 34.88 24.08 2.61
CA ALA A 483 36.13 23.33 2.76
C ALA A 483 36.00 21.93 2.15
N PRO A 484 37.09 21.33 1.62
CA PRO A 484 37.05 19.96 1.12
C PRO A 484 36.49 18.99 2.16
N ILE A 485 35.68 18.03 1.71
CA ILE A 485 35.12 17.00 2.60
C ILE A 485 36.25 16.11 3.13
N ASP A 486 36.24 15.84 4.44
CA ASP A 486 37.11 14.82 5.03
C ASP A 486 36.40 13.47 4.95
N LEU A 487 36.94 12.53 4.19
CA LEU A 487 36.35 11.21 3.95
C LEU A 487 36.19 10.38 5.22
N ASN A 488 37.04 10.62 6.23
CA ASN A 488 37.03 9.88 7.50
C ASN A 488 36.21 10.56 8.60
N ALA A 489 35.85 11.83 8.42
CA ALA A 489 35.00 12.55 9.39
C ALA A 489 33.54 12.10 9.30
N ASN A 490 32.84 12.22 10.42
CA ASN A 490 31.38 12.01 10.47
C ASN A 490 30.66 13.35 10.31
N TYR A 491 29.59 13.33 9.55
CA TYR A 491 28.69 14.46 9.31
C TYR A 491 27.26 14.10 9.70
N THR A 492 26.52 15.06 10.22
CA THR A 492 25.06 14.93 10.33
C THR A 492 24.45 15.14 8.95
N LEU A 493 23.77 14.13 8.44
CA LEU A 493 23.16 14.09 7.11
C LEU A 493 21.64 13.98 7.24
N ALA A 494 20.93 15.02 6.82
CA ALA A 494 19.48 14.95 6.61
C ALA A 494 19.20 14.31 5.24
N THR A 495 18.24 13.43 5.17
CA THR A 495 17.78 12.83 3.92
C THR A 495 16.35 12.32 4.09
N ASN A 496 15.73 11.87 3.00
CA ASN A 496 14.42 11.23 3.08
C ASN A 496 14.54 9.70 3.27
N SER A 497 13.47 9.06 3.73
CA SER A 497 13.44 7.62 4.01
C SER A 497 13.78 6.76 2.78
N PHE A 498 13.43 7.20 1.57
CA PHE A 498 13.78 6.50 0.35
C PHE A 498 15.32 6.43 0.16
N VAL A 499 16.02 7.53 0.34
CA VAL A 499 17.49 7.57 0.21
C VAL A 499 18.19 6.92 1.40
N GLY A 500 17.69 7.15 2.62
CA GLY A 500 18.31 6.65 3.85
C GLY A 500 18.18 5.13 4.04
N TYR A 501 17.09 4.53 3.59
CA TYR A 501 16.77 3.12 3.89
C TYR A 501 16.51 2.24 2.68
N ALA A 502 15.55 2.63 1.85
CA ALA A 502 15.14 1.84 0.71
C ALA A 502 16.04 2.05 -0.50
N GLY A 503 16.45 3.26 -0.70
CA GLY A 503 17.44 3.85 -1.60
C GLY A 503 17.59 3.31 -2.99
N GLY A 504 16.71 2.50 -3.49
CA GLY A 504 16.90 1.93 -4.81
C GLY A 504 18.34 1.46 -5.00
N THR A 505 19.19 2.35 -5.54
CA THR A 505 20.61 2.10 -5.78
C THR A 505 21.55 2.72 -4.74
N ILE A 506 21.10 3.66 -3.88
CA ILE A 506 21.95 4.42 -2.94
C ILE A 506 22.04 3.72 -1.56
N ARG A 507 22.31 2.43 -1.54
CA ARG A 507 22.35 1.63 -0.30
C ARG A 507 23.58 1.89 0.58
N VAL A 508 24.53 2.66 0.11
CA VAL A 508 25.77 2.99 0.84
C VAL A 508 25.49 3.75 2.14
N LEU A 509 24.33 4.43 2.27
CA LEU A 509 23.92 5.13 3.48
C LEU A 509 23.22 4.23 4.50
N ARG A 510 22.78 3.03 4.12
CA ARG A 510 22.07 2.08 5.01
C ARG A 510 22.80 1.75 6.32
N PRO A 511 24.13 1.53 6.32
CA PRO A 511 24.87 1.23 7.55
C PRO A 511 25.19 2.46 8.40
N ALA A 512 24.84 3.69 7.96
CA ALA A 512 25.05 4.89 8.77
C ALA A 512 24.22 4.86 10.06
N GLU A 513 24.79 5.35 11.16
CA GLU A 513 24.13 5.46 12.44
C GLU A 513 22.91 6.42 12.32
N ARG A 514 21.75 5.98 12.76
CA ARG A 514 20.52 6.77 12.78
C ARG A 514 20.48 7.64 14.02
N LEU A 515 20.38 8.96 13.85
CA LEU A 515 20.33 9.91 14.95
C LEU A 515 18.87 10.32 15.24
N GLU A 516 18.04 10.44 14.21
CA GLU A 516 16.61 10.70 14.31
C GLU A 516 15.88 10.05 13.13
N ASP A 517 14.69 9.52 13.38
CA ASP A 517 13.95 8.74 12.43
C ASP A 517 12.45 9.06 12.49
N GLY A 518 11.89 9.39 11.31
CA GLY A 518 10.50 9.21 10.96
C GLY A 518 9.40 9.91 11.76
N VAL A 519 9.66 11.05 12.37
CA VAL A 519 8.60 11.78 13.11
C VAL A 519 7.77 12.68 12.19
N ARG A 520 8.34 13.17 11.07
CA ARG A 520 7.69 14.13 10.16
C ARG A 520 8.00 13.79 8.71
N THR A 521 7.00 13.97 7.85
CA THR A 521 7.19 13.78 6.41
C THR A 521 7.81 15.02 5.76
N ASP A 522 8.51 14.84 4.64
CA ASP A 522 9.06 15.93 3.82
C ASP A 522 7.94 16.89 3.36
N THR A 523 6.76 16.37 3.05
CA THR A 523 5.57 17.15 2.70
C THR A 523 5.10 18.02 3.86
N ASP A 524 4.89 17.44 5.06
CA ASP A 524 4.42 18.18 6.25
C ASP A 524 5.42 19.26 6.66
N ILE A 525 6.73 18.93 6.64
CA ILE A 525 7.80 19.87 6.92
C ILE A 525 7.76 21.05 5.95
N THR A 526 7.63 20.78 4.66
CA THR A 526 7.64 21.82 3.63
C THR A 526 6.40 22.72 3.73
N ILE A 527 5.19 22.14 3.96
CA ILE A 527 3.96 22.93 4.19
C ILE A 527 4.11 23.85 5.40
N ALA A 528 4.60 23.31 6.52
CA ALA A 528 4.82 24.10 7.74
C ALA A 528 5.83 25.22 7.50
N TYR A 529 6.96 24.91 6.87
CA TYR A 529 8.03 25.87 6.61
C TYR A 529 7.55 27.01 5.69
N PHE A 530 6.85 26.71 4.59
CA PHE A 530 6.26 27.73 3.73
C PHE A 530 5.27 28.62 4.49
N SER A 531 4.40 28.01 5.30
CA SER A 531 3.40 28.72 6.10
C SER A 531 4.02 29.64 7.15
N GLU A 532 5.18 29.29 7.71
CA GLU A 532 5.83 30.03 8.80
C GLU A 532 6.82 31.06 8.29
N HIS A 533 7.66 30.69 7.31
CA HIS A 533 8.83 31.48 6.89
C HIS A 533 8.61 32.25 5.60
N PHE A 534 7.70 31.85 4.72
CA PHE A 534 7.49 32.49 3.40
C PHE A 534 6.18 33.29 3.30
N LYS A 535 5.66 33.77 4.43
CA LYS A 535 4.47 34.63 4.46
C LYS A 535 4.61 35.93 3.62
N ASN A 536 5.83 36.41 3.48
CA ASN A 536 6.16 37.62 2.71
C ASN A 536 6.71 37.29 1.29
N GLY A 537 6.57 36.04 0.87
CA GLY A 537 7.08 35.53 -0.39
C GLY A 537 8.32 34.66 -0.26
N VAL A 538 8.55 33.83 -1.27
CA VAL A 538 9.76 33.00 -1.38
C VAL A 538 10.96 33.93 -1.64
N PRO A 539 12.07 33.80 -0.90
CA PRO A 539 13.23 34.68 -1.06
C PRO A 539 13.84 34.63 -2.45
N ASP A 540 14.28 35.79 -2.96
CA ASP A 540 14.90 35.93 -4.30
C ASP A 540 16.16 35.08 -4.51
N ILE A 541 16.80 34.62 -3.46
CA ILE A 541 17.95 33.71 -3.53
C ILE A 541 17.61 32.40 -4.28
N TYR A 542 16.31 32.01 -4.29
CA TYR A 542 15.82 30.82 -5.00
C TYR A 542 15.30 31.13 -6.42
N ARG A 543 15.56 32.32 -6.97
CA ARG A 543 15.17 32.64 -8.35
C ARG A 543 15.97 31.80 -9.34
N GLU A 544 17.24 31.55 -9.05
CA GLU A 544 18.15 30.73 -9.83
C GLU A 544 18.80 29.64 -8.97
N PRO A 545 19.29 28.54 -9.55
CA PRO A 545 20.08 27.56 -8.83
C PRO A 545 21.31 28.18 -8.15
N GLN A 546 21.68 27.65 -6.98
CA GLN A 546 22.71 28.21 -6.08
C GLN A 546 24.16 27.88 -6.53
N GLY A 547 24.36 27.12 -7.59
CA GLY A 547 25.68 26.68 -8.06
C GLY A 547 26.34 25.63 -7.15
N ARG A 548 25.54 24.77 -6.53
CA ARG A 548 26.01 23.69 -5.65
C ARG A 548 26.45 22.46 -6.44
N ILE A 549 25.84 22.24 -7.60
CA ILE A 549 26.11 21.08 -8.45
C ILE A 549 26.57 21.55 -9.83
N THR A 550 27.82 21.32 -10.16
CA THR A 550 28.35 21.61 -11.48
C THR A 550 28.44 20.34 -12.31
N VAL A 551 27.80 20.33 -13.49
CA VAL A 551 27.88 19.19 -14.43
C VAL A 551 28.77 19.59 -15.62
N ILE A 552 29.90 18.95 -15.76
CA ILE A 552 30.82 19.11 -16.91
C ILE A 552 30.44 18.07 -17.96
N LYS A 553 30.14 18.56 -19.19
CA LYS A 553 29.75 17.74 -20.35
C LYS A 553 30.91 17.52 -21.30
#